data_f088b11c3c56ed5863d72b7f87acb180
#
_entry.id   f088b11c3c56ed5863d72b7f87acb180
#
_cell.length_a   1.000
_cell.length_b   1.000
_cell.length_c   1.000
_cell.angle_alpha   90.00
_cell.angle_beta   90.00
_cell.angle_gamma   90.00
#
_symmetry.space_group_name_H-M   'P 1'
#
loop_
_entity.id
_entity.type
_entity.pdbx_description
1 polymer ?
#
loop_
_entity_poly.entity_id
_entity_poly.type
_entity_poly.pdbx_seq_one_letter_code
_entity_poly.pdbx_strand_id
1 'polypeptide(L)'
;YRTDLIERKSLIIFDEVQLCPLARQAIKSLVKDHRYDYIETGSLISIKKNVQNILIPSEERKISMFPMDYEEFLWALGDTTTPVLLQKLFTAQKPAGESMNRKLLRDFRLYMLVGGMPQAIDEYIQTNNFRKVDAIKRDILSLYEDDFKKIDATGKLSLLFDSIPAQLNKNASRYQVSSVLSNERADTILELIAELKDSKTVLVSYHANDPNAGMATNKDCLLYTSPSPRDTERSR
;
A
#
# COMPACT_ATOMS: atom_id res chain seq x y z
N TYR A 1 -15.98 -22.63 -18.92
CA TYR A 1 -14.62 -23.18 -18.90
C TYR A 1 -14.72 -24.70 -18.67
N ARG A 2 -14.23 -25.51 -19.63
CA ARG A 2 -14.06 -26.96 -19.43
C ARG A 2 -12.65 -27.19 -18.90
N THR A 3 -12.51 -27.18 -17.58
CA THR A 3 -11.25 -27.48 -16.91
C THR A 3 -11.51 -28.60 -15.91
N ASP A 4 -10.77 -29.68 -16.03
CA ASP A 4 -10.87 -30.80 -15.09
C ASP A 4 -10.08 -30.43 -13.83
N LEU A 5 -10.77 -30.45 -12.68
CA LEU A 5 -10.17 -30.20 -11.39
C LEU A 5 -9.61 -31.50 -10.82
N ILE A 6 -8.36 -31.48 -10.39
CA ILE A 6 -7.67 -32.61 -9.80
C ILE A 6 -7.62 -32.41 -8.28
N GLU A 7 -8.21 -33.35 -7.53
CA GLU A 7 -8.22 -33.31 -6.07
C GLU A 7 -6.79 -33.17 -5.51
N ARG A 8 -6.63 -32.32 -4.50
CA ARG A 8 -5.35 -32.01 -3.82
C ARG A 8 -4.24 -31.42 -4.70
N LYS A 9 -4.56 -31.03 -5.96
CA LYS A 9 -3.58 -30.43 -6.89
C LYS A 9 -4.10 -29.16 -7.57
N SER A 10 -5.41 -28.97 -7.62
CA SER A 10 -6.00 -27.77 -8.24
C SER A 10 -6.19 -26.67 -7.22
N LEU A 11 -5.83 -25.44 -7.63
CA LEU A 11 -6.10 -24.21 -6.91
C LEU A 11 -7.29 -23.51 -7.56
N ILE A 12 -8.27 -23.11 -6.75
CA ILE A 12 -9.42 -22.34 -7.18
C ILE A 12 -9.26 -20.90 -6.69
N ILE A 13 -9.31 -19.95 -7.60
CA ILE A 13 -9.17 -18.51 -7.30
C ILE A 13 -10.53 -17.84 -7.47
N PHE A 14 -11.04 -17.24 -6.40
CA PHE A 14 -12.20 -16.36 -6.40
C PHE A 14 -11.72 -14.92 -6.51
N ASP A 15 -11.73 -14.41 -7.73
CA ASP A 15 -11.29 -13.05 -8.02
C ASP A 15 -12.43 -12.06 -7.75
N GLU A 16 -12.10 -10.88 -7.15
CA GLU A 16 -13.06 -9.85 -6.78
C GLU A 16 -14.25 -10.39 -5.96
N VAL A 17 -13.95 -11.16 -4.91
CA VAL A 17 -14.95 -11.89 -4.10
C VAL A 17 -16.03 -10.99 -3.50
N GLN A 18 -15.76 -9.69 -3.31
CA GLN A 18 -16.75 -8.71 -2.84
C GLN A 18 -17.92 -8.52 -3.81
N LEU A 19 -17.77 -8.88 -5.08
CA LEU A 19 -18.87 -8.84 -6.06
C LEU A 19 -19.84 -10.01 -5.87
N CYS A 20 -19.44 -11.07 -5.15
CA CYS A 20 -20.28 -12.23 -4.87
C CYS A 20 -20.18 -12.65 -3.38
N PRO A 21 -20.86 -11.96 -2.46
CA PRO A 21 -20.81 -12.26 -1.03
C PRO A 21 -21.17 -13.71 -0.67
N LEU A 22 -22.06 -14.34 -1.45
CA LEU A 22 -22.43 -15.74 -1.26
C LEU A 22 -21.28 -16.71 -1.55
N ALA A 23 -20.40 -16.40 -2.50
CA ALA A 23 -19.19 -17.18 -2.76
C ALA A 23 -18.32 -17.23 -1.50
N ARG A 24 -18.14 -16.09 -0.84
CA ARG A 24 -17.37 -15.98 0.40
C ARG A 24 -17.97 -16.83 1.54
N GLN A 25 -19.28 -16.88 1.67
CA GLN A 25 -19.94 -17.78 2.64
C GLN A 25 -19.70 -19.27 2.31
N ALA A 26 -19.72 -19.61 1.03
CA ALA A 26 -19.52 -20.98 0.56
C ALA A 26 -18.11 -21.51 0.83
N ILE A 27 -17.09 -20.63 0.86
CA ILE A 27 -15.69 -21.02 1.06
C ILE A 27 -15.49 -21.82 2.35
N LYS A 28 -16.17 -21.47 3.43
CA LYS A 28 -16.11 -22.26 4.68
C LYS A 28 -16.50 -23.72 4.48
N SER A 29 -17.52 -23.98 3.67
CA SER A 29 -17.96 -25.34 3.36
C SER A 29 -17.02 -26.03 2.38
N LEU A 30 -16.51 -25.27 1.41
CA LEU A 30 -15.55 -25.77 0.41
C LEU A 30 -14.23 -26.16 1.05
N VAL A 31 -13.72 -25.38 2.00
CA VAL A 31 -12.48 -25.70 2.73
C VAL A 31 -12.65 -26.95 3.59
N LYS A 32 -13.81 -27.14 4.23
CA LYS A 32 -14.12 -28.37 5.00
C LYS A 32 -14.11 -29.64 4.15
N ASP A 33 -14.41 -29.53 2.88
CA ASP A 33 -14.44 -30.68 1.95
C ASP A 33 -13.01 -31.16 1.60
N HIS A 34 -11.98 -30.33 1.87
CA HIS A 34 -10.56 -30.65 1.70
C HIS A 34 -10.15 -31.15 0.31
N ARG A 35 -10.95 -30.89 -0.73
CA ARG A 35 -10.64 -31.37 -2.09
C ARG A 35 -9.67 -30.46 -2.83
N TYR A 36 -9.73 -29.14 -2.61
CA TYR A 36 -8.96 -28.14 -3.36
C TYR A 36 -8.40 -27.09 -2.43
N ASP A 37 -7.39 -26.36 -2.91
CA ASP A 37 -6.91 -25.15 -2.28
C ASP A 37 -7.64 -23.93 -2.85
N TYR A 38 -7.83 -22.88 -2.03
CA TYR A 38 -8.61 -21.71 -2.38
C TYR A 38 -7.82 -20.43 -2.10
N ILE A 39 -7.89 -19.49 -3.04
CA ILE A 39 -7.44 -18.10 -2.86
C ILE A 39 -8.61 -17.17 -3.16
N GLU A 40 -8.79 -16.17 -2.32
CA GLU A 40 -9.71 -15.07 -2.55
C GLU A 40 -8.91 -13.79 -2.82
N THR A 41 -9.29 -13.03 -3.83
CA THR A 41 -8.80 -11.68 -4.04
C THR A 41 -9.93 -10.67 -3.87
N GLY A 42 -9.57 -9.43 -3.55
CA GLY A 42 -10.54 -8.35 -3.49
C GLY A 42 -9.96 -7.10 -2.86
N SER A 43 -10.54 -5.95 -3.20
CA SER A 43 -10.19 -4.66 -2.63
C SER A 43 -10.68 -4.59 -1.17
N LEU A 44 -9.79 -4.19 -0.25
CA LEU A 44 -10.13 -4.04 1.18
C LEU A 44 -11.29 -3.06 1.41
N ILE A 45 -11.35 -2.01 0.61
CA ILE A 45 -12.39 -0.99 0.61
C ILE A 45 -13.76 -1.61 0.37
N SER A 46 -13.88 -2.36 -0.71
CA SER A 46 -15.14 -2.98 -1.13
C SER A 46 -15.53 -4.16 -0.23
N ILE A 47 -14.55 -4.90 0.27
CA ILE A 47 -14.80 -6.03 1.19
C ILE A 47 -15.43 -5.55 2.50
N LYS A 48 -14.91 -4.48 3.14
CA LYS A 48 -15.47 -3.96 4.40
C LYS A 48 -16.94 -3.58 4.26
N LYS A 49 -17.29 -2.88 3.18
CA LYS A 49 -18.66 -2.39 2.96
C LYS A 49 -19.66 -3.51 2.66
N ASN A 50 -19.25 -4.50 1.89
CA ASN A 50 -20.14 -5.57 1.40
C ASN A 50 -20.19 -6.78 2.34
N VAL A 51 -19.34 -6.87 3.35
CA VAL A 51 -19.15 -8.06 4.21
C VAL A 51 -19.49 -7.78 5.69
N GLN A 52 -20.06 -6.62 6.01
CA GLN A 52 -20.42 -6.27 7.41
C GLN A 52 -21.29 -7.31 8.13
N ASN A 53 -22.01 -8.18 7.39
CA ASN A 53 -22.88 -9.21 7.92
C ASN A 53 -22.45 -10.64 7.58
N ILE A 54 -21.24 -10.85 7.08
CA ILE A 54 -20.76 -12.18 6.67
C ILE A 54 -19.77 -12.71 7.69
N LEU A 55 -20.03 -13.91 8.21
CA LEU A 55 -19.10 -14.65 9.06
C LEU A 55 -17.81 -14.97 8.27
N ILE A 56 -16.71 -14.34 8.69
CA ILE A 56 -15.38 -14.62 8.13
C ILE A 56 -14.96 -16.02 8.59
N PRO A 57 -14.57 -16.93 7.69
CA PRO A 57 -14.07 -18.24 8.06
C PRO A 57 -12.84 -18.14 8.97
N SER A 58 -12.79 -18.91 10.03
CA SER A 58 -11.63 -18.98 10.96
C SER A 58 -10.39 -19.61 10.32
N GLU A 59 -10.57 -20.28 9.20
CA GLU A 59 -9.57 -20.99 8.41
C GLU A 59 -8.84 -20.06 7.41
N GLU A 60 -9.22 -18.78 7.33
CA GLU A 60 -8.67 -17.82 6.40
C GLU A 60 -7.32 -17.26 6.89
N ARG A 61 -6.30 -17.28 6.03
CA ARG A 61 -5.05 -16.54 6.22
C ARG A 61 -5.05 -15.29 5.35
N LYS A 62 -5.10 -14.12 5.96
CA LYS A 62 -5.06 -12.83 5.24
C LYS A 62 -3.64 -12.46 4.84
N ILE A 63 -3.47 -12.14 3.57
CA ILE A 63 -2.23 -11.61 3.00
C ILE A 63 -2.54 -10.22 2.44
N SER A 64 -1.83 -9.21 2.93
CA SER A 64 -1.94 -7.85 2.38
C SER A 64 -0.98 -7.69 1.22
N MET A 65 -1.49 -7.31 0.05
CA MET A 65 -0.68 -6.90 -1.09
C MET A 65 -0.43 -5.40 -1.01
N PHE A 66 0.82 -5.02 -1.12
CA PHE A 66 1.26 -3.62 -1.18
C PHE A 66 1.85 -3.33 -2.56
N PRO A 67 1.98 -2.06 -2.96
CA PRO A 67 2.83 -1.71 -4.08
C PRO A 67 4.24 -2.28 -3.91
N MET A 68 4.93 -2.52 -5.01
CA MET A 68 6.30 -3.05 -5.00
C MET A 68 7.22 -2.12 -4.20
N ASP A 69 8.05 -2.70 -3.36
CA ASP A 69 9.08 -1.97 -2.63
C ASP A 69 10.32 -1.69 -3.50
N TYR A 70 11.34 -1.06 -2.91
CA TYR A 70 12.54 -0.70 -3.65
C TYR A 70 13.35 -1.94 -4.11
N GLU A 71 13.34 -3.01 -3.34
CA GLU A 71 14.01 -4.26 -3.70
C GLU A 71 13.31 -4.93 -4.89
N GLU A 72 11.98 -5.04 -4.83
CA GLU A 72 11.16 -5.59 -5.90
C GLU A 72 11.25 -4.74 -7.18
N PHE A 73 11.34 -3.40 -7.04
CA PHE A 73 11.60 -2.51 -8.16
C PHE A 73 12.95 -2.79 -8.84
N LEU A 74 14.01 -2.99 -8.06
CA LEU A 74 15.31 -3.35 -8.61
C LEU A 74 15.27 -4.70 -9.34
N TRP A 75 14.57 -5.69 -8.78
CA TRP A 75 14.36 -6.98 -9.46
C TRP A 75 13.62 -6.82 -10.78
N ALA A 76 12.58 -6.00 -10.83
CA ALA A 76 11.85 -5.70 -12.07
C ALA A 76 12.75 -5.06 -13.14
N LEU A 77 13.73 -4.24 -12.73
CA LEU A 77 14.75 -3.69 -13.62
C LEU A 77 15.88 -4.69 -13.98
N GLY A 78 15.83 -5.92 -13.48
CA GLY A 78 16.84 -6.96 -13.70
C GLY A 78 18.05 -6.88 -12.76
N ASP A 79 18.07 -5.97 -11.78
CA ASP A 79 19.14 -5.88 -10.79
C ASP A 79 18.84 -6.75 -9.56
N THR A 80 19.24 -8.00 -9.61
CA THR A 80 19.10 -8.94 -8.48
C THR A 80 20.29 -8.94 -7.52
N THR A 81 21.37 -8.26 -7.88
CA THR A 81 22.65 -8.28 -7.14
C THR A 81 22.74 -7.17 -6.09
N THR A 82 22.24 -5.99 -6.41
CA THR A 82 22.27 -4.82 -5.52
C THR A 82 21.53 -5.08 -4.19
N PRO A 83 20.33 -5.65 -4.14
CA PRO A 83 19.62 -5.94 -2.89
C PRO A 83 20.42 -6.88 -1.99
N VAL A 84 20.96 -7.97 -2.54
CA VAL A 84 21.77 -8.94 -1.78
C VAL A 84 23.03 -8.30 -1.21
N LEU A 85 23.69 -7.43 -1.99
CA LEU A 85 24.85 -6.69 -1.53
C LEU A 85 24.51 -5.72 -0.40
N LEU A 86 23.40 -4.97 -0.53
CA LEU A 86 22.94 -4.05 0.51
C LEU A 86 22.66 -4.78 1.82
N GLN A 87 21.99 -5.92 1.77
CA GLN A 87 21.70 -6.72 2.95
C GLN A 87 22.99 -7.21 3.63
N LYS A 88 23.98 -7.64 2.85
CA LYS A 88 25.29 -8.04 3.38
C LYS A 88 26.03 -6.88 4.04
N LEU A 89 26.04 -5.70 3.41
CA LEU A 89 26.68 -4.51 3.95
C LEU A 89 25.99 -4.05 5.24
N PHE A 90 24.64 -4.06 5.26
CA PHE A 90 23.85 -3.73 6.45
C PHE A 90 24.14 -4.68 7.61
N THR A 91 24.10 -5.98 7.37
CA THR A 91 24.40 -7.00 8.39
C THR A 91 25.85 -6.88 8.91
N ALA A 92 26.80 -6.56 8.04
CA ALA A 92 28.20 -6.36 8.40
C ALA A 92 28.48 -4.97 8.98
N GLN A 93 27.50 -4.08 9.06
CA GLN A 93 27.64 -2.67 9.47
C GLN A 93 28.76 -1.92 8.72
N LYS A 94 28.89 -2.20 7.41
CA LYS A 94 29.90 -1.59 6.55
C LYS A 94 29.27 -0.57 5.61
N PRO A 95 29.92 0.59 5.39
CA PRO A 95 29.43 1.57 4.42
C PRO A 95 29.53 1.03 2.99
N ALA A 96 28.60 1.42 2.14
CA ALA A 96 28.57 1.03 0.72
C ALA A 96 29.69 1.68 -0.13
N GLY A 97 30.33 2.73 0.38
CA GLY A 97 31.27 3.56 -0.36
C GLY A 97 30.58 4.58 -1.27
N GLU A 98 31.28 5.65 -1.65
CA GLU A 98 30.68 6.78 -2.38
C GLU A 98 30.07 6.42 -3.73
N SER A 99 30.77 5.60 -4.52
CA SER A 99 30.28 5.22 -5.86
C SER A 99 28.98 4.43 -5.79
N MET A 100 28.92 3.45 -4.90
CA MET A 100 27.70 2.65 -4.68
C MET A 100 26.60 3.52 -4.10
N ASN A 101 26.90 4.38 -3.14
CA ASN A 101 25.90 5.27 -2.54
C ASN A 101 25.28 6.21 -3.60
N ARG A 102 26.09 6.76 -4.51
CA ARG A 102 25.58 7.58 -5.63
C ARG A 102 24.66 6.77 -6.56
N LYS A 103 25.02 5.53 -6.90
CA LYS A 103 24.15 4.62 -7.68
C LYS A 103 22.83 4.40 -6.95
N LEU A 104 22.88 4.00 -5.69
CA LEU A 104 21.70 3.70 -4.88
C LEU A 104 20.76 4.90 -4.77
N LEU A 105 21.28 6.09 -4.50
CA LEU A 105 20.47 7.31 -4.41
C LEU A 105 19.82 7.69 -5.76
N ARG A 106 20.53 7.50 -6.87
CA ARG A 106 19.94 7.70 -8.20
C ARG A 106 18.81 6.72 -8.47
N ASP A 107 19.03 5.44 -8.21
CA ASP A 107 18.06 4.38 -8.47
C ASP A 107 16.86 4.49 -7.52
N PHE A 108 17.08 4.90 -6.27
CA PHE A 108 16.01 5.21 -5.32
C PHE A 108 15.17 6.43 -5.75
N ARG A 109 15.81 7.48 -6.29
CA ARG A 109 15.07 8.63 -6.87
C ARG A 109 14.24 8.20 -8.07
N LEU A 110 14.75 7.29 -8.89
CA LEU A 110 13.99 6.70 -10.00
C LEU A 110 12.77 5.93 -9.48
N TYR A 111 12.95 5.09 -8.45
CA TYR A 111 11.86 4.38 -7.79
C TYR A 111 10.78 5.35 -7.26
N MET A 112 11.18 6.42 -6.59
CA MET A 112 10.22 7.44 -6.12
C MET A 112 9.48 8.13 -7.27
N LEU A 113 10.12 8.31 -8.41
CA LEU A 113 9.51 8.96 -9.58
C LEU A 113 8.53 8.03 -10.30
N VAL A 114 8.89 6.76 -10.49
CA VAL A 114 8.05 5.74 -11.14
C VAL A 114 6.95 5.26 -10.19
N GLY A 115 7.29 5.02 -8.93
CA GLY A 115 6.41 4.46 -7.92
C GLY A 115 6.48 2.93 -7.88
N GLY A 116 5.71 2.33 -6.95
CA GLY A 116 5.67 0.88 -6.73
C GLY A 116 4.52 0.16 -7.43
N MET A 117 3.70 0.84 -8.24
CA MET A 117 2.58 0.19 -8.93
C MET A 117 3.10 -0.63 -10.13
N PRO A 118 2.80 -1.95 -10.20
CA PRO A 118 3.33 -2.83 -11.24
C PRO A 118 3.11 -2.32 -12.65
N GLN A 119 1.92 -1.79 -12.96
CA GLN A 119 1.61 -1.22 -14.27
C GLN A 119 2.51 -0.02 -14.63
N ALA A 120 2.80 0.84 -13.65
CA ALA A 120 3.67 2.00 -13.86
C ALA A 120 5.13 1.58 -14.10
N ILE A 121 5.58 0.54 -13.39
CA ILE A 121 6.92 -0.02 -13.53
C ILE A 121 7.07 -0.70 -14.91
N ASP A 122 6.08 -1.51 -15.30
CA ASP A 122 6.08 -2.18 -16.61
C ASP A 122 6.12 -1.17 -17.76
N GLU A 123 5.29 -0.12 -17.73
CA GLU A 123 5.33 0.95 -18.73
C GLU A 123 6.69 1.64 -18.76
N TYR A 124 7.31 1.87 -17.60
CA TYR A 124 8.65 2.46 -17.55
C TYR A 124 9.69 1.54 -18.22
N ILE A 125 9.66 0.25 -17.91
CA ILE A 125 10.60 -0.74 -18.49
C ILE A 125 10.44 -0.80 -20.00
N GLN A 126 9.20 -0.82 -20.49
CA GLN A 126 8.93 -0.95 -21.93
C GLN A 126 9.26 0.31 -22.73
N THR A 127 9.03 1.50 -22.16
CA THR A 127 9.05 2.74 -22.95
C THR A 127 10.08 3.76 -22.50
N ASN A 128 10.61 3.64 -21.29
CA ASN A 128 11.47 4.65 -20.62
C ASN A 128 10.88 6.08 -20.74
N ASN A 129 9.55 6.21 -20.68
CA ASN A 129 8.82 7.44 -20.90
C ASN A 129 8.00 7.86 -19.68
N PHE A 130 8.49 8.84 -18.93
CA PHE A 130 7.83 9.33 -17.72
C PHE A 130 6.44 9.94 -17.95
N ARG A 131 6.13 10.48 -19.14
CA ARG A 131 4.80 11.00 -19.44
C ARG A 131 3.76 9.88 -19.49
N LYS A 132 4.13 8.73 -20.04
CA LYS A 132 3.25 7.56 -20.06
C LYS A 132 3.08 6.95 -18.68
N VAL A 133 4.17 6.87 -17.89
CA VAL A 133 4.12 6.46 -16.49
C VAL A 133 3.20 7.36 -15.68
N ASP A 134 3.29 8.68 -15.87
CA ASP A 134 2.43 9.65 -15.18
C ASP A 134 0.94 9.48 -15.56
N ALA A 135 0.65 9.21 -16.83
CA ALA A 135 -0.72 8.92 -17.27
C ALA A 135 -1.30 7.71 -16.54
N ILE A 136 -0.56 6.58 -16.49
CA ILE A 136 -0.99 5.39 -15.75
C ILE A 136 -1.22 5.69 -14.27
N LYS A 137 -0.33 6.46 -13.64
CA LYS A 137 -0.49 6.83 -12.22
C LYS A 137 -1.75 7.67 -11.99
N ARG A 138 -2.07 8.58 -12.92
CA ARG A 138 -3.32 9.37 -12.85
C ARG A 138 -4.55 8.51 -12.99
N ASP A 139 -4.53 7.54 -13.89
CA ASP A 139 -5.64 6.59 -14.05
C ASP A 139 -5.85 5.78 -12.76
N ILE A 140 -4.78 5.30 -12.12
CA ILE A 140 -4.84 4.60 -10.83
C ILE A 140 -5.42 5.51 -9.72
N LEU A 141 -4.97 6.77 -9.64
CA LEU A 141 -5.50 7.73 -8.66
C LEU A 141 -6.98 8.00 -8.86
N SER A 142 -7.43 8.11 -10.11
CA SER A 142 -8.86 8.28 -10.43
C SER A 142 -9.70 7.08 -9.96
N LEU A 143 -9.18 5.86 -10.07
CA LEU A 143 -9.86 4.67 -9.53
C LEU A 143 -9.97 4.73 -7.99
N TYR A 144 -8.93 5.20 -7.29
CA TYR A 144 -8.99 5.39 -5.85
C TYR A 144 -10.02 6.44 -5.43
N GLU A 145 -10.11 7.55 -6.15
CA GLU A 145 -11.14 8.57 -5.90
C GLU A 145 -12.56 8.00 -6.04
N ASP A 146 -12.80 7.16 -7.05
CA ASP A 146 -14.09 6.50 -7.23
C ASP A 146 -14.39 5.49 -6.11
N ASP A 147 -13.38 4.82 -5.60
CA ASP A 147 -13.52 3.93 -4.45
C ASP A 147 -13.79 4.72 -3.16
N PHE A 148 -13.12 5.85 -2.95
CA PHE A 148 -13.39 6.72 -1.80
C PHE A 148 -14.81 7.26 -1.80
N LYS A 149 -15.38 7.63 -2.95
CA LYS A 149 -16.79 8.06 -3.08
C LYS A 149 -17.77 6.96 -2.66
N LYS A 150 -17.41 5.69 -2.86
CA LYS A 150 -18.23 4.55 -2.39
C LYS A 150 -18.24 4.45 -0.87
N ILE A 151 -17.15 4.81 -0.18
CA ILE A 151 -17.03 4.79 1.28
C ILE A 151 -17.69 6.04 1.88
N ASP A 152 -17.27 7.20 1.40
CA ASP A 152 -17.67 8.51 1.89
C ASP A 152 -18.31 9.34 0.76
N ALA A 153 -19.64 9.35 0.72
CA ALA A 153 -20.39 10.14 -0.24
C ALA A 153 -20.26 11.67 0.00
N THR A 154 -19.72 12.10 1.16
CA THR A 154 -19.49 13.53 1.45
C THR A 154 -18.26 14.09 0.77
N GLY A 155 -17.37 13.23 0.25
CA GLY A 155 -16.14 13.61 -0.44
C GLY A 155 -14.99 14.03 0.48
N LYS A 156 -15.16 13.98 1.80
CA LYS A 156 -14.13 14.39 2.76
C LYS A 156 -12.91 13.48 2.71
N LEU A 157 -13.14 12.19 2.47
CA LEU A 157 -12.08 11.20 2.34
C LEU A 157 -11.16 11.52 1.15
N SER A 158 -11.77 11.85 -0.01
CA SER A 158 -11.03 12.30 -1.19
C SER A 158 -10.24 13.59 -0.93
N LEU A 159 -10.86 14.58 -0.28
CA LEU A 159 -10.18 15.84 0.08
C LEU A 159 -8.96 15.61 0.98
N LEU A 160 -9.05 14.71 1.95
CA LEU A 160 -7.92 14.35 2.80
C LEU A 160 -6.80 13.70 1.97
N PHE A 161 -7.13 12.75 1.11
CA PHE A 161 -6.17 12.07 0.25
C PHE A 161 -5.46 13.04 -0.71
N ASP A 162 -6.22 13.89 -1.41
CA ASP A 162 -5.69 14.85 -2.39
C ASP A 162 -4.80 15.92 -1.76
N SER A 163 -5.01 16.22 -0.48
CA SER A 163 -4.20 17.19 0.24
C SER A 163 -2.81 16.69 0.63
N ILE A 164 -2.57 15.37 0.60
CA ILE A 164 -1.31 14.75 1.05
C ILE A 164 -0.08 15.33 0.33
N PRO A 165 -0.03 15.44 -1.01
CA PRO A 165 1.15 15.99 -1.70
C PRO A 165 1.44 17.46 -1.32
N ALA A 166 0.39 18.26 -1.16
CA ALA A 166 0.53 19.67 -0.76
C ALA A 166 1.05 19.79 0.68
N GLN A 167 0.59 18.93 1.59
CA GLN A 167 1.06 18.89 2.96
C GLN A 167 2.52 18.45 3.05
N LEU A 168 2.93 17.42 2.29
CA LEU A 168 4.32 16.97 2.22
C LEU A 168 5.27 18.07 1.72
N ASN A 169 4.82 18.94 0.79
CA ASN A 169 5.61 20.04 0.27
C ASN A 169 5.79 21.22 1.23
N LYS A 170 4.92 21.38 2.22
CA LYS A 170 4.96 22.51 3.16
C LYS A 170 6.10 22.46 4.18
N ASN A 171 7.01 21.50 4.14
CA ASN A 171 8.02 21.23 5.16
C ASN A 171 7.45 21.14 6.60
N ALA A 172 6.16 20.89 6.73
CA ALA A 172 5.54 20.70 8.02
C ALA A 172 5.93 19.31 8.56
N SER A 173 6.24 19.24 9.86
CA SER A 173 6.62 17.99 10.50
C SER A 173 5.44 17.04 10.73
N ARG A 174 4.21 17.47 10.43
CA ARG A 174 2.97 16.69 10.66
C ARG A 174 1.92 17.02 9.61
N TYR A 175 1.12 16.02 9.25
CA TYR A 175 -0.07 16.23 8.45
C TYR A 175 -1.12 17.02 9.24
N GLN A 176 -1.48 18.20 8.75
CA GLN A 176 -2.39 19.13 9.44
C GLN A 176 -3.82 18.93 8.92
N VAL A 177 -4.55 18.01 9.49
CA VAL A 177 -5.94 17.70 9.09
C VAL A 177 -6.85 18.91 9.20
N SER A 178 -6.68 19.72 10.25
CA SER A 178 -7.47 20.95 10.47
C SER A 178 -7.32 21.99 9.36
N SER A 179 -6.25 21.95 8.58
CA SER A 179 -6.07 22.83 7.42
C SER A 179 -6.88 22.40 6.21
N VAL A 180 -7.38 21.15 6.19
CA VAL A 180 -8.17 20.58 5.09
C VAL A 180 -9.65 20.53 5.47
N LEU A 181 -9.95 20.13 6.70
CA LEU A 181 -11.30 19.98 7.25
C LEU A 181 -11.46 20.84 8.52
N SER A 182 -11.47 22.17 8.35
CA SER A 182 -11.44 23.14 9.47
C SER A 182 -12.66 23.13 10.38
N ASN A 183 -13.81 22.66 9.90
CA ASN A 183 -15.08 22.68 10.61
C ASN A 183 -15.58 21.31 11.08
N GLU A 184 -14.74 20.28 10.96
CA GLU A 184 -15.14 18.92 11.33
C GLU A 184 -14.80 18.60 12.79
N ARG A 185 -15.61 17.69 13.37
CA ARG A 185 -15.35 17.17 14.72
C ARG A 185 -14.12 16.24 14.70
N ALA A 186 -13.36 16.25 15.77
CA ALA A 186 -12.16 15.41 15.89
C ALA A 186 -12.46 13.92 15.68
N ASP A 187 -13.58 13.42 16.19
CA ASP A 187 -13.99 12.02 16.02
C ASP A 187 -14.19 11.64 14.56
N THR A 188 -14.90 12.49 13.78
CA THR A 188 -15.10 12.28 12.34
C THR A 188 -13.78 12.25 11.58
N ILE A 189 -12.86 13.13 11.95
CA ILE A 189 -11.53 13.19 11.36
C ILE A 189 -10.76 11.88 11.63
N LEU A 190 -10.79 11.39 12.86
CA LEU A 190 -10.14 10.13 13.23
C LEU A 190 -10.73 8.94 12.48
N GLU A 191 -12.04 8.89 12.29
CA GLU A 191 -12.72 7.88 11.48
C GLU A 191 -12.25 7.90 10.02
N LEU A 192 -12.22 9.07 9.39
CA LEU A 192 -11.76 9.22 8.00
C LEU A 192 -10.28 8.82 7.82
N ILE A 193 -9.41 9.17 8.78
CA ILE A 193 -8.00 8.74 8.77
C ILE A 193 -7.90 7.22 8.95
N ALA A 194 -8.72 6.65 9.83
CA ALA A 194 -8.77 5.20 10.02
C ALA A 194 -9.21 4.48 8.73
N GLU A 195 -10.20 5.02 8.01
CA GLU A 195 -10.62 4.48 6.72
C GLU A 195 -9.51 4.54 5.66
N LEU A 196 -8.80 5.68 5.53
CA LEU A 196 -7.64 5.79 4.62
C LEU A 196 -6.54 4.81 4.96
N LYS A 197 -6.22 4.63 6.24
CA LYS A 197 -5.23 3.67 6.72
C LYS A 197 -5.66 2.24 6.44
N ASP A 198 -6.91 1.93 6.74
CA ASP A 198 -7.45 0.57 6.61
C ASP A 198 -7.63 0.16 5.15
N SER A 199 -7.87 1.12 4.25
CA SER A 199 -7.90 0.88 2.80
C SER A 199 -6.54 0.52 2.20
N LYS A 200 -5.45 0.72 2.96
CA LYS A 200 -4.05 0.52 2.52
C LYS A 200 -3.61 1.41 1.34
N THR A 201 -4.42 2.41 0.96
CA THR A 201 -4.03 3.41 -0.04
C THR A 201 -3.04 4.42 0.51
N VAL A 202 -3.02 4.57 1.84
CA VAL A 202 -2.15 5.47 2.58
C VAL A 202 -1.39 4.70 3.65
N LEU A 203 -0.07 4.90 3.69
CA LEU A 203 0.79 4.40 4.75
C LEU A 203 1.01 5.52 5.78
N VAL A 204 0.70 5.23 7.03
CA VAL A 204 0.83 6.18 8.13
C VAL A 204 2.11 5.89 8.90
N SER A 205 2.98 6.91 9.01
CA SER A 205 4.17 6.88 9.86
C SER A 205 3.92 7.67 11.13
N TYR A 206 4.37 7.15 12.25
CA TYR A 206 4.23 7.79 13.57
C TYR A 206 5.59 8.25 14.06
N HIS A 207 5.64 9.42 14.71
CA HIS A 207 6.86 9.88 15.36
C HIS A 207 7.11 9.09 16.65
N ALA A 208 8.31 8.59 16.81
CA ALA A 208 8.77 7.98 18.04
C ALA A 208 9.73 8.95 18.75
N ASN A 209 9.31 9.50 19.89
CA ASN A 209 10.16 10.38 20.70
C ASN A 209 11.23 9.58 21.46
N ASP A 210 10.92 8.34 21.82
CA ASP A 210 11.82 7.42 22.49
C ASP A 210 11.82 6.08 21.77
N PRO A 211 12.95 5.67 21.16
CA PRO A 211 13.03 4.39 20.46
C PRO A 211 12.91 3.17 21.39
N ASN A 212 13.09 3.35 22.71
CA ASN A 212 12.92 2.30 23.71
C ASN A 212 11.47 2.19 24.22
N ALA A 213 10.63 3.19 23.94
CA ALA A 213 9.24 3.13 24.29
C ALA A 213 8.46 2.24 23.31
N GLY A 214 7.53 1.45 23.81
CA GLY A 214 6.69 0.60 22.98
C GLY A 214 5.90 1.43 21.94
N MET A 215 5.66 0.90 20.74
CA MET A 215 4.94 1.60 19.65
C MET A 215 3.57 2.12 20.06
N ALA A 216 2.92 1.52 21.06
CA ALA A 216 1.61 1.93 21.56
C ALA A 216 1.62 3.32 22.21
N THR A 217 2.74 3.73 22.79
CA THR A 217 2.89 5.02 23.48
C THR A 217 3.16 6.20 22.53
N ASN A 218 3.52 5.92 21.27
CA ASN A 218 3.89 6.92 20.27
C ASN A 218 2.76 7.23 19.27
N LYS A 219 1.52 6.78 19.54
CA LYS A 219 0.38 6.92 18.60
C LYS A 219 -0.17 8.35 18.48
N ASP A 220 0.23 9.27 19.33
CA ASP A 220 -0.35 10.62 19.38
C ASP A 220 0.24 11.59 18.34
N CYS A 221 1.25 11.17 17.59
CA CYS A 221 1.87 12.00 16.57
C CYS A 221 1.77 11.35 15.19
N LEU A 222 0.74 11.73 14.44
CA LEU A 222 0.63 11.42 13.01
C LEU A 222 1.75 12.13 12.24
N LEU A 223 2.77 11.40 11.84
CA LEU A 223 3.76 11.81 10.87
C LEU A 223 3.53 11.06 9.57
N TYR A 224 3.56 11.80 8.52
CA TYR A 224 3.48 11.52 7.09
C TYR A 224 3.45 10.10 6.54
N THR A 225 2.73 10.02 5.47
CA THR A 225 2.31 8.87 4.69
C THR A 225 3.24 8.48 3.55
N SER A 226 4.43 9.05 3.47
CA SER A 226 5.44 8.64 2.49
C SER A 226 6.80 9.14 2.94
N PRO A 227 7.87 8.35 2.88
CA PRO A 227 9.22 8.86 3.12
C PRO A 227 9.54 9.89 2.04
N SER A 228 9.55 11.18 2.43
CA SER A 228 10.12 12.23 1.58
C SER A 228 11.65 12.09 1.61
N PRO A 229 12.34 12.25 0.48
CA PRO A 229 13.81 12.28 0.45
C PRO A 229 14.44 13.33 1.38
N ARG A 230 13.66 14.34 1.78
CA ARG A 230 14.11 15.40 2.71
C ARG A 230 14.07 15.00 4.18
N ASP A 231 13.31 13.98 4.55
CA ASP A 231 13.23 13.52 5.94
C ASP A 231 14.45 12.70 6.34
N THR A 232 15.16 12.12 5.38
CA THR A 232 16.43 11.39 5.62
C THR A 232 17.62 12.32 5.82
N GLU A 233 17.56 13.60 5.42
CA GLU A 233 18.65 14.56 5.62
C GLU A 233 18.64 15.24 7.00
N ARG A 234 17.52 15.18 7.74
CA ARG A 234 17.39 15.79 9.08
C ARG A 234 17.72 14.85 10.25
N SER A 235 18.04 13.60 9.98
CA SER A 235 18.44 12.60 11.00
C SER A 235 19.94 12.49 11.19
N ARG A 236 20.69 13.55 10.91
CA ARG A 236 22.14 13.67 11.20
C ARG A 236 22.42 14.82 12.14
#